data_e55bcf397245545555174fde5489486c
#
_entry.id   e55bcf397245545555174fde5489486c
#
_cell.length_a   1.000
_cell.length_b   1.000
_cell.length_c   1.000
_cell.angle_alpha   90.00
_cell.angle_beta   90.00
_cell.angle_gamma   90.00
#
_symmetry.space_group_name_H-M   'P 1'
#
loop_
_entity.id
_entity.type
_entity.pdbx_description
1 polymer ?
#
loop_
_entity_poly.entity_id
_entity_poly.type
_entity_poly.pdbx_seq_one_letter_code
_entity_poly.pdbx_strand_id
1 'polypeptide(L)'
;MDAQDVIQESRLTRVRELNWQIDKLRAENAALRDENAALKAHFDLALVAAKALEKGPLEIWDGWNLILGAKKEARDRADLFAQAKGKNVWIVLDGPHENTKVSDGVIVSYTGGKGQHRADRFICDFLRMAKYLGLADRVSVRTNDKDFLREVKRLKDA
;
A
#
# COMPACT_ATOMS: atom_id res chain seq x y z
N MET A 1 17.67 38.98 45.10
CA MET A 1 17.97 38.51 43.72
C MET A 1 18.70 39.66 43.01
N ASP A 2 19.93 39.43 42.65
CA ASP A 2 20.73 40.38 41.94
C ASP A 2 20.22 40.59 40.49
N ALA A 3 20.45 41.75 39.90
CA ALA A 3 20.05 42.01 38.50
C ALA A 3 20.68 41.02 37.51
N GLN A 4 21.85 40.50 37.81
CA GLN A 4 22.51 39.45 37.03
C GLN A 4 21.76 38.11 37.12
N ASP A 5 21.25 37.77 38.30
CA ASP A 5 20.46 36.52 38.50
C ASP A 5 19.17 36.54 37.68
N VAL A 6 18.47 37.68 37.65
CA VAL A 6 17.25 37.88 36.86
C VAL A 6 17.52 37.73 35.36
N ILE A 7 18.62 38.30 34.86
CA ILE A 7 19.01 38.18 33.45
C ILE A 7 19.34 36.72 33.10
N GLN A 8 20.02 36.02 34.00
CA GLN A 8 20.43 34.65 33.78
C GLN A 8 19.21 33.68 33.76
N GLU A 9 18.26 33.87 34.67
CA GLU A 9 17.02 33.11 34.73
C GLU A 9 16.14 33.34 33.47
N SER A 10 16.05 34.60 33.01
CA SER A 10 15.36 34.97 31.78
C SER A 10 15.98 34.27 30.55
N ARG A 11 17.31 34.22 30.48
CA ARG A 11 18.05 33.55 29.41
C ARG A 11 17.80 32.03 29.42
N LEU A 12 17.82 31.40 30.59
CA LEU A 12 17.54 29.98 30.76
C LEU A 12 16.10 29.63 30.35
N THR A 13 15.14 30.47 30.72
CA THR A 13 13.75 30.30 30.32
C THR A 13 13.59 30.38 28.80
N ARG A 14 14.27 31.37 28.19
CA ARG A 14 14.25 31.50 26.71
C ARG A 14 14.88 30.32 26.01
N VAL A 15 16.00 29.79 26.54
CA VAL A 15 16.64 28.59 25.98
C VAL A 15 15.73 27.36 26.09
N ARG A 16 15.03 27.16 27.20
CA ARG A 16 14.07 26.08 27.38
C ARG A 16 12.90 26.17 26.39
N GLU A 17 12.37 27.36 26.20
CA GLU A 17 11.30 27.62 25.24
C GLU A 17 11.76 27.34 23.81
N LEU A 18 12.94 27.78 23.42
CA LEU A 18 13.51 27.51 22.10
C LEU A 18 13.75 26.00 21.88
N ASN A 19 14.27 25.30 22.87
CA ASN A 19 14.46 23.86 22.79
C ASN A 19 13.13 23.13 22.61
N TRP A 20 12.10 23.53 23.36
CA TRP A 20 10.76 22.96 23.18
C TRP A 20 10.21 23.21 21.78
N GLN A 21 10.38 24.41 21.21
CA GLN A 21 9.97 24.73 19.85
C GLN A 21 10.75 23.89 18.81
N ILE A 22 12.06 23.71 19.02
CA ILE A 22 12.90 22.87 18.16
C ILE A 22 12.41 21.42 18.17
N ASP A 23 12.12 20.86 19.34
CA ASP A 23 11.65 19.48 19.46
C ASP A 23 10.26 19.30 18.83
N LYS A 24 9.37 20.27 18.99
CA LYS A 24 8.08 20.31 18.32
C LYS A 24 8.23 20.32 16.80
N LEU A 25 9.07 21.20 16.27
CA LEU A 25 9.33 21.28 14.82
C LEU A 25 9.99 20.01 14.27
N ARG A 26 10.86 19.35 15.04
CA ARG A 26 11.44 18.06 14.66
C ARG A 26 10.38 16.97 14.55
N ALA A 27 9.45 16.90 15.49
CA ALA A 27 8.35 15.96 15.47
C ALA A 27 7.41 16.21 14.27
N GLU A 28 7.06 17.47 14.01
CA GLU A 28 6.24 17.85 12.84
C GLU A 28 6.95 17.51 11.53
N ASN A 29 8.25 17.76 11.41
CA ASN A 29 9.03 17.39 10.23
C ASN A 29 9.10 15.88 10.02
N ALA A 30 9.22 15.09 11.08
CA ALA A 30 9.18 13.64 10.99
C ALA A 30 7.82 13.16 10.46
N ALA A 31 6.72 13.65 11.04
CA ALA A 31 5.36 13.32 10.60
C ALA A 31 5.11 13.67 9.12
N LEU A 32 5.55 14.87 8.70
CA LEU A 32 5.44 15.30 7.29
C LEU A 32 6.26 14.44 6.32
N ARG A 33 7.43 13.97 6.75
CA ARG A 33 8.25 13.05 5.95
C ARG A 33 7.55 11.71 5.76
N ASP A 34 6.93 11.18 6.82
CA ASP A 34 6.20 9.92 6.78
C ASP A 34 4.96 10.04 5.89
N GLU A 35 4.21 11.16 6.01
CA GLU A 35 3.06 11.45 5.15
C GLU A 35 3.47 11.59 3.68
N ASN A 36 4.55 12.30 3.38
CA ASN A 36 5.07 12.44 2.02
C ASN A 36 5.51 11.10 1.44
N ALA A 37 6.14 10.23 2.24
CA ALA A 37 6.52 8.89 1.81
C ALA A 37 5.28 8.03 1.47
N ALA A 38 4.25 8.10 2.30
CA ALA A 38 2.99 7.40 2.05
C ALA A 38 2.27 7.91 0.79
N LEU A 39 2.18 9.22 0.59
CA LEU A 39 1.60 9.84 -0.60
C LEU A 39 2.37 9.46 -1.87
N LYS A 40 3.69 9.44 -1.81
CA LYS A 40 4.53 9.00 -2.92
C LYS A 40 4.28 7.53 -3.27
N ALA A 41 4.20 6.65 -2.27
CA ALA A 41 3.90 5.24 -2.49
C ALA A 41 2.53 5.03 -3.16
N HIS A 42 1.51 5.76 -2.73
CA HIS A 42 0.19 5.74 -3.36
C HIS A 42 0.22 6.25 -4.81
N PHE A 43 0.97 7.33 -5.07
CA PHE A 43 1.12 7.86 -6.42
C PHE A 43 1.83 6.88 -7.35
N ASP A 44 2.92 6.27 -6.88
CA ASP A 44 3.67 5.27 -7.64
C ASP A 44 2.80 4.05 -7.95
N LEU A 45 1.97 3.61 -6.99
CA LEU A 45 1.01 2.53 -7.16
C LEU A 45 -0.04 2.85 -8.23
N ALA A 46 -0.63 4.05 -8.17
CA ALA A 46 -1.61 4.51 -9.15
C ALA A 46 -1.02 4.59 -10.56
N LEU A 47 0.24 5.05 -10.69
CA LEU A 47 0.94 5.11 -11.97
C LEU A 47 1.19 3.71 -12.55
N VAL A 48 1.60 2.75 -11.72
CA VAL A 48 1.78 1.35 -12.12
C VAL A 48 0.45 0.74 -12.58
N ALA A 49 -0.63 1.00 -11.84
CA ALA A 49 -1.97 0.56 -12.20
C ALA A 49 -2.44 1.15 -13.54
N ALA A 50 -2.25 2.44 -13.75
CA ALA A 50 -2.61 3.11 -15.00
C ALA A 50 -1.88 2.48 -16.19
N LYS A 51 -0.57 2.29 -16.09
CA LYS A 51 0.24 1.63 -17.12
C LYS A 51 -0.20 0.19 -17.40
N ALA A 52 -0.61 -0.56 -16.38
CA ALA A 52 -1.13 -1.91 -16.56
C ALA A 52 -2.47 -1.90 -17.31
N LEU A 53 -3.36 -0.97 -16.97
CA LEU A 53 -4.66 -0.83 -17.62
C LEU A 53 -4.57 -0.30 -19.06
N GLU A 54 -3.52 0.43 -19.40
CA GLU A 54 -3.22 0.82 -20.79
C GLU A 54 -2.93 -0.40 -21.69
N LYS A 55 -2.30 -1.43 -21.15
CA LYS A 55 -2.00 -2.68 -21.85
C LYS A 55 -3.22 -3.53 -22.17
N GLY A 56 -4.33 -3.34 -21.45
CA GLY A 56 -5.55 -4.12 -21.61
C GLY A 56 -6.21 -4.47 -20.26
N PRO A 57 -7.14 -5.43 -20.25
CA PRO A 57 -7.73 -5.92 -19.02
C PRO A 57 -6.66 -6.43 -18.05
N LEU A 58 -6.82 -6.08 -16.77
CA LEU A 58 -5.91 -6.44 -15.69
C LEU A 58 -6.54 -7.50 -14.80
N GLU A 59 -5.83 -8.58 -14.53
CA GLU A 59 -6.24 -9.59 -13.56
C GLU A 59 -5.43 -9.43 -12.28
N ILE A 60 -6.10 -9.25 -11.14
CA ILE A 60 -5.46 -9.17 -9.83
C ILE A 60 -5.54 -10.54 -9.17
N TRP A 61 -4.40 -11.07 -8.74
CA TRP A 61 -4.29 -12.36 -8.08
C TRP A 61 -4.08 -12.20 -6.59
N ASP A 62 -4.94 -12.78 -5.78
CA ASP A 62 -4.74 -12.97 -4.35
C ASP A 62 -3.74 -14.11 -4.13
N GLY A 63 -2.45 -13.73 -4.09
CA GLY A 63 -1.35 -14.68 -4.27
C GLY A 63 -1.28 -15.75 -3.20
N TRP A 64 -1.40 -15.40 -1.91
CA TRP A 64 -1.36 -16.39 -0.85
C TRP A 64 -2.58 -17.31 -0.84
N ASN A 65 -3.74 -16.81 -1.21
CA ASN A 65 -4.93 -17.62 -1.32
C ASN A 65 -4.81 -18.67 -2.43
N LEU A 66 -4.16 -18.33 -3.54
CA LEU A 66 -3.89 -19.26 -4.64
C LEU A 66 -2.84 -20.31 -4.29
N ILE A 67 -1.91 -20.02 -3.38
CA ILE A 67 -0.88 -20.95 -2.91
C ILE A 67 -1.39 -21.82 -1.74
N LEU A 68 -2.04 -21.20 -0.75
CA LEU A 68 -2.39 -21.81 0.53
C LEU A 68 -3.88 -22.11 0.68
N GLY A 69 -4.74 -21.65 -0.24
CA GLY A 69 -6.17 -21.85 -0.20
C GLY A 69 -6.59 -23.32 -0.39
N ALA A 70 -7.88 -23.58 -0.21
CA ALA A 70 -8.47 -24.92 -0.30
C ALA A 70 -8.23 -25.61 -1.64
N LYS A 71 -8.15 -24.85 -2.71
CA LYS A 71 -7.71 -25.31 -4.04
C LYS A 71 -6.33 -24.72 -4.29
N LYS A 72 -5.27 -25.49 -4.12
CA LYS A 72 -3.91 -25.07 -4.43
C LYS A 72 -3.76 -24.91 -5.95
N GLU A 73 -3.90 -23.70 -6.46
CA GLU A 73 -3.72 -23.40 -7.89
C GLU A 73 -2.25 -23.15 -8.24
N ALA A 74 -1.42 -22.79 -7.24
CA ALA A 74 0.03 -22.70 -7.36
C ALA A 74 0.70 -23.42 -6.18
N ARG A 75 1.85 -24.05 -6.43
CA ARG A 75 2.61 -24.78 -5.42
C ARG A 75 3.33 -23.83 -4.46
N ASP A 76 3.88 -22.77 -5.00
CA ASP A 76 4.66 -21.76 -4.32
C ASP A 76 4.68 -20.44 -5.11
N ARG A 77 5.43 -19.44 -4.62
CA ARG A 77 5.54 -18.14 -5.29
C ARG A 77 6.18 -18.25 -6.68
N ALA A 78 7.18 -19.11 -6.84
CA ALA A 78 7.87 -19.27 -8.13
C ALA A 78 6.91 -19.83 -9.18
N ASP A 79 6.11 -20.83 -8.81
CA ASP A 79 5.06 -21.39 -9.67
C ASP A 79 3.99 -20.35 -10.01
N LEU A 80 3.55 -19.54 -9.04
CA LEU A 80 2.59 -18.46 -9.24
C LEU A 80 3.13 -17.43 -10.25
N PHE A 81 4.39 -17.03 -10.12
CA PHE A 81 5.03 -16.09 -11.06
C PHE A 81 5.20 -16.70 -12.44
N ALA A 82 5.53 -17.98 -12.54
CA ALA A 82 5.63 -18.66 -13.83
C ALA A 82 4.26 -18.70 -14.55
N GLN A 83 3.16 -18.93 -13.82
CA GLN A 83 1.82 -18.88 -14.37
C GLN A 83 1.38 -17.49 -14.85
N ALA A 84 1.90 -16.42 -14.21
CA ALA A 84 1.58 -15.05 -14.54
C ALA A 84 2.40 -14.48 -15.72
N LYS A 85 3.51 -15.12 -16.06
CA LYS A 85 4.41 -14.65 -17.11
C LYS A 85 3.69 -14.52 -18.45
N GLY A 86 3.88 -13.38 -19.12
CA GLY A 86 3.25 -13.08 -20.40
C GLY A 86 1.78 -12.64 -20.32
N LYS A 87 1.25 -12.50 -19.11
CA LYS A 87 -0.12 -12.01 -18.86
C LYS A 87 -0.11 -10.65 -18.21
N ASN A 88 -1.17 -9.87 -18.37
CA ASN A 88 -1.36 -8.60 -17.66
C ASN A 88 -1.93 -8.87 -16.27
N VAL A 89 -1.06 -9.24 -15.35
CA VAL A 89 -1.41 -9.72 -14.01
C VAL A 89 -0.75 -8.89 -12.93
N TRP A 90 -1.48 -8.63 -11.88
CA TRP A 90 -1.00 -8.04 -10.65
C TRP A 90 -1.16 -9.03 -9.50
N ILE A 91 -0.05 -9.53 -8.97
CA ILE A 91 -0.04 -10.46 -7.83
C ILE A 91 0.08 -9.64 -6.55
N VAL A 92 -0.86 -9.83 -5.63
CA VAL A 92 -0.86 -9.22 -4.31
C VAL A 92 -0.54 -10.28 -3.27
N LEU A 93 0.47 -10.00 -2.45
CA LEU A 93 0.96 -10.87 -1.39
C LEU A 93 1.04 -10.10 -0.07
N ASP A 94 0.71 -10.72 1.04
CA ASP A 94 1.03 -10.20 2.35
C ASP A 94 2.53 -10.36 2.61
N GLY A 95 3.15 -9.34 3.15
CA GLY A 95 4.56 -9.34 3.47
C GLY A 95 4.89 -8.31 4.55
N PRO A 96 6.08 -8.40 5.19
CA PRO A 96 6.43 -7.54 6.32
C PRO A 96 6.64 -6.06 5.92
N HIS A 97 6.95 -5.82 4.66
CA HIS A 97 7.22 -4.48 4.12
C HIS A 97 6.37 -4.22 2.89
N GLU A 98 5.75 -3.05 2.84
CA GLU A 98 5.03 -2.58 1.66
C GLU A 98 6.02 -2.33 0.52
N ASN A 99 5.78 -2.95 -0.62
CA ASN A 99 6.63 -2.83 -1.80
C ASN A 99 5.89 -3.28 -3.05
N THR A 100 6.08 -2.55 -4.15
CA THR A 100 5.56 -2.92 -5.46
C THR A 100 6.69 -2.98 -6.46
N LYS A 101 6.81 -4.08 -7.17
CA LYS A 101 7.82 -4.32 -8.20
C LYS A 101 7.16 -4.77 -9.50
N VAL A 102 7.80 -4.44 -10.61
CA VAL A 102 7.44 -4.98 -11.92
C VAL A 102 8.61 -5.85 -12.38
N SER A 103 8.33 -7.11 -12.64
CA SER A 103 9.31 -8.09 -13.13
C SER A 103 8.71 -8.91 -14.26
N ASP A 104 9.39 -8.98 -15.39
CA ASP A 104 8.93 -9.70 -16.60
C ASP A 104 7.48 -9.35 -17.01
N GLY A 105 7.08 -8.09 -16.83
CA GLY A 105 5.72 -7.61 -17.13
C GLY A 105 4.67 -7.96 -16.09
N VAL A 106 5.01 -8.71 -15.05
CA VAL A 106 4.14 -9.03 -13.92
C VAL A 106 4.35 -8.02 -12.81
N ILE A 107 3.25 -7.45 -12.30
CA ILE A 107 3.27 -6.56 -11.14
C ILE A 107 3.14 -7.41 -9.89
N VAL A 108 3.98 -7.17 -8.90
CA VAL A 108 3.93 -7.85 -7.59
C VAL A 108 3.92 -6.80 -6.51
N SER A 109 2.87 -6.81 -5.68
CA SER A 109 2.75 -5.95 -4.50
C SER A 109 2.76 -6.77 -3.24
N TYR A 110 3.58 -6.35 -2.28
CA TYR A 110 3.54 -6.80 -0.89
C TYR A 110 2.85 -5.73 -0.06
N THR A 111 1.85 -6.12 0.72
CA THR A 111 0.97 -5.16 1.41
C THR A 111 1.56 -4.58 2.69
N GLY A 112 2.65 -5.15 3.17
CA GLY A 112 3.33 -4.69 4.38
C GLY A 112 2.56 -4.93 5.68
N GLY A 113 3.28 -4.92 6.80
CA GLY A 113 2.73 -4.97 8.16
C GLY A 113 2.21 -6.34 8.61
N LYS A 114 1.66 -6.35 9.82
CA LYS A 114 1.08 -7.53 10.46
C LYS A 114 -0.45 -7.44 10.41
N GLY A 115 -1.12 -8.52 10.04
CA GLY A 115 -2.59 -8.61 10.08
C GLY A 115 -3.16 -9.48 8.96
N GLN A 116 -4.27 -10.11 9.26
CA GLN A 116 -5.03 -10.90 8.30
C GLN A 116 -5.77 -9.97 7.31
N HIS A 117 -6.05 -10.48 6.11
CA HIS A 117 -6.85 -9.80 5.08
C HIS A 117 -6.27 -8.49 4.55
N ARG A 118 -4.95 -8.30 4.58
CA ARG A 118 -4.34 -7.09 4.01
C ARG A 118 -4.39 -7.08 2.50
N ALA A 119 -4.15 -8.24 1.87
CA ALA A 119 -4.31 -8.41 0.44
C ALA A 119 -5.75 -8.08 0.01
N ASP A 120 -6.75 -8.59 0.74
CA ASP A 120 -8.15 -8.32 0.48
C ASP A 120 -8.46 -6.82 0.51
N ARG A 121 -7.99 -6.12 1.55
CA ARG A 121 -8.17 -4.65 1.68
C ARG A 121 -7.51 -3.90 0.54
N PHE A 122 -6.27 -4.27 0.20
CA PHE A 122 -5.54 -3.67 -0.90
C PHE A 122 -6.29 -3.82 -2.22
N ILE A 123 -6.77 -5.03 -2.52
CA ILE A 123 -7.55 -5.33 -3.72
C ILE A 123 -8.86 -4.55 -3.72
N CYS A 124 -9.58 -4.50 -2.59
CA CYS A 124 -10.82 -3.73 -2.47
C CYS A 124 -10.60 -2.24 -2.68
N ASP A 125 -9.55 -1.66 -2.11
CA ASP A 125 -9.23 -0.24 -2.27
C ASP A 125 -8.86 0.09 -3.72
N PHE A 126 -8.12 -0.80 -4.38
CA PHE A 126 -7.84 -0.69 -5.80
C PHE A 126 -9.10 -0.74 -6.66
N LEU A 127 -10.02 -1.67 -6.37
CA LEU A 127 -11.29 -1.79 -7.08
C LEU A 127 -12.17 -0.55 -6.91
N ARG A 128 -12.22 0.03 -5.70
CA ARG A 128 -12.95 1.29 -5.45
C ARG A 128 -12.37 2.43 -6.28
N MET A 129 -11.05 2.54 -6.35
CA MET A 129 -10.36 3.51 -7.19
C MET A 129 -10.66 3.27 -8.68
N ALA A 130 -10.54 2.04 -9.15
CA ALA A 130 -10.84 1.68 -10.55
C ALA A 130 -12.30 2.00 -10.90
N LYS A 131 -13.24 1.75 -9.99
CA LYS A 131 -14.64 2.11 -10.17
C LYS A 131 -14.84 3.62 -10.26
N TYR A 132 -14.23 4.38 -9.37
CA TYR A 132 -14.28 5.84 -9.40
C TYR A 132 -13.80 6.40 -10.74
N LEU A 133 -12.79 5.75 -11.34
CA LEU A 133 -12.26 6.11 -12.67
C LEU A 133 -13.03 5.51 -13.85
N GLY A 134 -14.11 4.77 -13.61
CA GLY A 134 -14.87 4.10 -14.68
C GLY A 134 -14.14 2.89 -15.31
N LEU A 135 -13.17 2.31 -14.62
CA LEU A 135 -12.30 1.25 -15.14
C LEU A 135 -12.54 -0.12 -14.48
N ALA A 136 -13.55 -0.24 -13.60
CA ALA A 136 -13.80 -1.47 -12.84
C ALA A 136 -14.07 -2.69 -13.73
N ASP A 137 -14.70 -2.50 -14.89
CA ASP A 137 -15.00 -3.60 -15.84
C ASP A 137 -13.73 -4.16 -16.51
N ARG A 138 -12.63 -3.42 -16.49
CA ARG A 138 -11.33 -3.84 -17.02
C ARG A 138 -10.48 -4.58 -16.01
N VAL A 139 -10.96 -4.72 -14.77
CA VAL A 139 -10.25 -5.39 -13.66
C VAL A 139 -11.02 -6.64 -13.27
N SER A 140 -10.34 -7.77 -13.21
CA SER A 140 -10.85 -9.03 -12.65
C SER A 140 -10.00 -9.45 -11.45
N VAL A 141 -10.57 -10.25 -10.56
CA VAL A 141 -9.87 -10.77 -9.37
C VAL A 141 -9.90 -12.28 -9.38
N ARG A 142 -8.74 -12.90 -9.17
CA ARG A 142 -8.58 -14.34 -9.03
C ARG A 142 -8.22 -14.69 -7.59
N THR A 143 -9.11 -15.39 -6.94
CA THR A 143 -8.96 -15.92 -5.58
C THR A 143 -9.81 -17.16 -5.41
N ASN A 144 -9.46 -18.04 -4.48
CA ASN A 144 -10.27 -19.19 -4.07
C ASN A 144 -11.23 -18.89 -2.93
N ASP A 145 -11.14 -17.69 -2.34
CA ASP A 145 -12.04 -17.24 -1.29
C ASP A 145 -13.39 -16.80 -1.89
N LYS A 146 -14.42 -17.63 -1.63
CA LYS A 146 -15.77 -17.36 -2.16
C LYS A 146 -16.42 -16.13 -1.52
N ASP A 147 -16.12 -15.85 -0.25
CA ASP A 147 -16.68 -14.70 0.45
C ASP A 147 -16.03 -13.42 -0.06
N PHE A 148 -14.73 -13.46 -0.31
CA PHE A 148 -14.03 -12.37 -0.94
C PHE A 148 -14.51 -12.11 -2.38
N LEU A 149 -14.77 -13.15 -3.17
CA LEU A 149 -15.35 -12.99 -4.50
C LEU A 149 -16.73 -12.35 -4.48
N ARG A 150 -17.57 -12.64 -3.47
CA ARG A 150 -18.86 -11.95 -3.29
C ARG A 150 -18.67 -10.47 -3.00
N GLU A 151 -17.69 -10.12 -2.16
CA GLU A 151 -17.34 -8.72 -1.86
C GLU A 151 -16.85 -7.99 -3.11
N VAL A 152 -15.96 -8.61 -3.89
CA VAL A 152 -15.47 -8.08 -5.17
C VAL A 152 -16.62 -7.77 -6.11
N LYS A 153 -17.57 -8.72 -6.26
CA LYS A 153 -18.75 -8.54 -7.08
C LYS A 153 -19.60 -7.37 -6.58
N ARG A 154 -19.87 -7.30 -5.28
CA ARG A 154 -20.63 -6.22 -4.67
C ARG A 154 -19.99 -4.85 -4.95
N LEU A 155 -18.67 -4.75 -4.85
CA LEU A 155 -17.93 -3.52 -5.13
C LEU A 155 -18.02 -3.10 -6.60
N LYS A 156 -18.06 -4.04 -7.51
CA LYS A 156 -18.17 -3.76 -8.96
C LYS A 156 -19.59 -3.36 -9.37
N ASP A 157 -20.60 -4.03 -8.81
CA ASP A 157 -22.01 -3.86 -9.18
C ASP A 157 -22.67 -2.65 -8.50
N ALA A 158 -22.15 -2.21 -7.36
CA ALA A 158 -22.77 -1.11 -6.58
C ALA A 158 -22.74 0.28 -7.28
#